data_7256a6541f58755c676d2583265a3d19
#
_entry.id   7256a6541f58755c676d2583265a3d19
#
_cell.length_a   1.000
_cell.length_b   1.000
_cell.length_c   1.000
_cell.angle_alpha   90.00
_cell.angle_beta   90.00
_cell.angle_gamma   90.00
#
_symmetry.space_group_name_H-M   'P 1'
#
loop_
_entity.id
_entity.type
_entity.pdbx_description
1 polymer ?
#
loop_
_entity_poly.entity_id
_entity_poly.type
_entity_poly.pdbx_seq_one_letter_code
_entity_poly.pdbx_strand_id
1 'polypeptide(L)'
;MGREYRKESPELDKVLTYIDRRTAKQAMLHMRDLVFINYRTGMPAKNSSYDTHLYKLCDEAGIEHFCMHALRHTYATRAIESGMQPKVLQKLLGHASIKTTMDRYVHVTDDTMFQAVRQFQNARTA
;
A
#
# COMPACT_ATOMS: atom_id res chain seq x y z
N MET A 1 -8.57 18.31 -8.87
CA MET A 1 -9.41 17.56 -9.84
C MET A 1 -10.22 16.41 -9.20
N GLY A 2 -9.68 15.59 -8.30
CA GLY A 2 -10.40 14.42 -7.79
C GLY A 2 -11.63 14.70 -6.90
N ARG A 3 -11.69 15.78 -6.15
CA ARG A 3 -12.80 16.06 -5.20
C ARG A 3 -14.03 16.64 -5.86
N GLU A 4 -13.89 17.48 -6.87
CA GLU A 4 -15.04 18.05 -7.60
C GLU A 4 -15.71 17.03 -8.49
N TYR A 5 -14.92 16.21 -9.21
CA TYR A 5 -15.44 15.10 -10.00
C TYR A 5 -16.27 14.11 -9.15
N ARG A 6 -15.88 13.89 -7.89
CA ARG A 6 -16.61 12.99 -6.97
C ARG A 6 -17.99 13.51 -6.57
N LYS A 7 -18.25 14.82 -6.62
CA LYS A 7 -19.54 15.39 -6.19
C LYS A 7 -20.64 15.28 -7.24
N GLU A 8 -20.30 15.16 -8.50
CA GLU A 8 -21.23 15.32 -9.61
C GLU A 8 -21.46 14.04 -10.43
N SER A 9 -20.70 12.96 -10.17
CA SER A 9 -20.83 11.71 -10.93
C SER A 9 -21.83 10.75 -10.27
N PRO A 10 -22.96 10.41 -10.95
CA PRO A 10 -23.95 9.48 -10.41
C PRO A 10 -23.38 8.06 -10.20
N GLU A 11 -22.27 7.71 -10.85
CA GLU A 11 -21.59 6.44 -10.62
C GLU A 11 -20.98 6.34 -9.22
N LEU A 12 -20.73 7.46 -8.53
CA LEU A 12 -20.21 7.47 -7.16
C LEU A 12 -21.24 7.06 -6.12
N ASP A 13 -22.52 7.09 -6.45
CA ASP A 13 -23.61 6.65 -5.57
C ASP A 13 -23.81 5.15 -5.61
N LYS A 14 -23.08 4.43 -6.48
CA LYS A 14 -23.15 2.98 -6.56
C LYS A 14 -22.59 2.34 -5.29
N VAL A 15 -23.31 1.30 -4.88
CA VAL A 15 -22.88 0.41 -3.79
C VAL A 15 -22.65 -0.97 -4.39
N LEU A 16 -21.43 -1.50 -4.24
CA LEU A 16 -21.09 -2.84 -4.65
C LEU A 16 -21.18 -3.79 -3.45
N THR A 17 -21.89 -4.88 -3.64
CA THR A 17 -21.95 -5.96 -2.65
C THR A 17 -20.91 -7.03 -3.02
N TYR A 18 -20.12 -7.46 -2.07
CA TYR A 18 -19.09 -8.49 -2.26
C TYR A 18 -18.97 -9.37 -1.02
N ILE A 19 -18.34 -10.53 -1.18
CA ILE A 19 -17.98 -11.39 -0.05
C ILE A 19 -16.58 -11.02 0.42
N ASP A 20 -16.46 -10.53 1.64
CA ASP A 20 -15.16 -10.28 2.26
C ASP A 20 -14.45 -11.62 2.50
N ARG A 21 -13.33 -11.82 1.83
CA ARG A 21 -12.55 -13.07 1.88
C ARG A 21 -11.96 -13.36 3.27
N ARG A 22 -11.87 -12.38 4.16
CA ARG A 22 -11.32 -12.56 5.50
C ARG A 22 -12.38 -13.03 6.49
N THR A 23 -13.59 -12.50 6.36
CA THR A 23 -14.70 -12.77 7.29
C THR A 23 -15.72 -13.74 6.72
N ALA A 24 -15.64 -14.07 5.43
CA ALA A 24 -16.63 -14.80 4.64
C ALA A 24 -18.04 -14.19 4.73
N LYS A 25 -18.17 -12.95 5.15
CA LYS A 25 -19.45 -12.23 5.26
C LYS A 25 -19.67 -11.32 4.07
N GLN A 26 -20.93 -11.06 3.79
CA GLN A 26 -21.34 -10.06 2.83
C GLN A 26 -20.94 -8.67 3.36
N ALA A 27 -20.28 -7.89 2.51
CA ALA A 27 -19.89 -6.51 2.79
C ALA A 27 -20.34 -5.61 1.65
N MET A 28 -20.54 -4.34 1.96
CA MET A 28 -20.90 -3.30 0.99
C MET A 28 -19.73 -2.33 0.83
N LEU A 29 -19.46 -1.95 -0.40
CA LEU A 29 -18.44 -0.96 -0.76
C LEU A 29 -19.14 0.21 -1.46
N HIS A 30 -19.10 1.36 -0.85
CA HIS A 30 -19.56 2.59 -1.47
C HIS A 30 -18.45 3.16 -2.36
N MET A 31 -18.77 3.50 -3.60
CA MET A 31 -17.78 4.08 -4.52
C MET A 31 -17.17 5.38 -3.99
N ARG A 32 -17.91 6.14 -3.20
CA ARG A 32 -17.44 7.36 -2.54
C ARG A 32 -16.29 7.13 -1.54
N ASP A 33 -16.17 5.93 -0.99
CA ASP A 33 -15.14 5.58 -0.01
C ASP A 33 -13.80 5.21 -0.67
N LEU A 34 -13.79 5.08 -2.00
CA LEU A 34 -12.57 4.76 -2.74
C LEU A 34 -11.77 6.01 -3.10
N VAL A 35 -10.46 5.91 -2.94
CA VAL A 35 -9.52 6.95 -3.39
C VAL A 35 -9.39 6.92 -4.92
N PHE A 36 -9.35 5.72 -5.49
CA PHE A 36 -9.19 5.52 -6.93
C PHE A 36 -10.35 4.72 -7.52
N ILE A 37 -10.98 5.30 -8.51
CA ILE A 37 -12.04 4.68 -9.30
C ILE A 37 -11.70 4.79 -10.78
N ASN A 38 -12.19 3.85 -11.57
CA ASN A 38 -12.16 3.97 -13.03
C ASN A 38 -13.29 4.93 -13.46
N TYR A 39 -12.93 6.15 -13.86
CA TYR A 39 -13.87 7.19 -14.23
C TYR A 39 -14.77 6.84 -15.43
N ARG A 40 -14.33 5.92 -16.30
CA ARG A 40 -15.11 5.48 -17.47
C ARG A 40 -16.20 4.47 -17.11
N THR A 41 -15.96 3.64 -16.11
CA THR A 41 -16.87 2.54 -15.75
C THR A 41 -17.56 2.76 -14.42
N GLY A 42 -17.13 3.75 -13.62
CA GLY A 42 -17.60 3.97 -12.26
C GLY A 42 -17.32 2.79 -11.32
N MET A 43 -16.37 1.92 -11.66
CA MET A 43 -16.01 0.73 -10.89
C MET A 43 -14.67 0.92 -10.18
N PRO A 44 -14.35 0.11 -9.15
CA PRO A 44 -13.04 0.14 -8.54
C PRO A 44 -11.95 -0.04 -9.59
N ALA A 45 -10.89 0.73 -9.49
CA ALA A 45 -9.74 0.58 -10.37
C ALA A 45 -9.04 -0.77 -10.10
N LYS A 46 -8.69 -1.50 -11.16
CA LYS A 46 -8.01 -2.79 -11.06
C LYS A 46 -6.49 -2.58 -11.04
N ASN A 47 -5.78 -3.31 -10.18
CA ASN A 47 -4.31 -3.25 -10.11
C ASN A 47 -3.66 -3.54 -11.47
N SER A 48 -4.18 -4.50 -12.23
CA SER A 48 -3.66 -4.84 -13.56
C SER A 48 -3.69 -3.67 -14.55
N SER A 49 -4.64 -2.75 -14.41
CA SER A 49 -4.70 -1.56 -15.28
C SER A 49 -3.55 -0.60 -14.98
N TYR A 50 -3.17 -0.48 -13.71
CA TYR A 50 -2.01 0.33 -13.30
C TYR A 50 -0.71 -0.31 -13.73
N ASP A 51 -0.55 -1.63 -13.57
CA ASP A 51 0.65 -2.34 -13.99
C ASP A 51 0.86 -2.23 -15.51
N THR A 52 -0.21 -2.38 -16.31
CA THR A 52 -0.14 -2.20 -17.77
C THR A 52 0.32 -0.80 -18.16
N HIS A 53 -0.16 0.22 -17.45
CA HIS A 53 0.26 1.60 -17.72
C HIS A 53 1.70 1.85 -17.28
N LEU A 54 2.08 1.31 -16.13
CA LEU A 54 3.43 1.41 -15.59
C LEU A 54 4.46 0.75 -16.52
N TYR A 55 4.14 -0.42 -17.10
CA TYR A 55 5.02 -1.09 -18.06
C TYR A 55 5.28 -0.23 -19.30
N LYS A 56 4.26 0.44 -19.83
CA LYS A 56 4.45 1.40 -20.93
C LYS A 56 5.40 2.54 -20.58
N LEU A 57 5.26 3.07 -19.36
CA LEU A 57 6.16 4.12 -18.86
C LEU A 57 7.59 3.60 -18.68
N CYS A 58 7.76 2.36 -18.25
CA CYS A 58 9.07 1.71 -18.17
C CYS A 58 9.71 1.56 -19.56
N ASP A 59 8.93 1.11 -20.56
CA ASP A 59 9.39 1.02 -21.95
C ASP A 59 9.83 2.38 -22.49
N GLU A 60 9.02 3.41 -22.28
CA GLU A 60 9.33 4.79 -22.71
C GLU A 60 10.59 5.34 -22.01
N ALA A 61 10.81 4.97 -20.76
CA ALA A 61 11.97 5.38 -19.98
C ALA A 61 13.22 4.51 -20.19
N GLY A 62 13.10 3.39 -20.92
CA GLY A 62 14.19 2.44 -21.14
C GLY A 62 14.65 1.72 -19.87
N ILE A 63 13.75 1.47 -18.90
CA ILE A 63 14.03 0.80 -17.64
C ILE A 63 13.31 -0.55 -17.57
N GLU A 64 13.82 -1.44 -16.72
CA GLU A 64 13.20 -2.75 -16.48
C GLU A 64 11.78 -2.60 -15.90
N HIS A 65 10.88 -3.48 -16.35
CA HIS A 65 9.50 -3.51 -15.88
C HIS A 65 9.42 -3.85 -14.39
N PHE A 66 8.61 -3.11 -13.67
CA PHE A 66 8.22 -3.41 -12.30
C PHE A 66 6.72 -3.15 -12.10
N CYS A 67 6.08 -3.88 -11.19
CA CYS A 67 4.67 -3.74 -10.90
C CYS A 67 4.40 -2.76 -9.75
N MET A 68 3.16 -2.30 -9.61
CA MET A 68 2.73 -1.44 -8.50
C MET A 68 3.04 -2.02 -7.12
N HIS A 69 3.06 -3.35 -7.02
CA HIS A 69 3.40 -4.03 -5.76
C HIS A 69 4.87 -3.85 -5.36
N ALA A 70 5.78 -3.70 -6.34
CA ALA A 70 7.19 -3.40 -6.08
C ALA A 70 7.37 -2.01 -5.43
N LEU A 71 6.58 -1.01 -5.85
CA LEU A 71 6.59 0.31 -5.20
C LEU A 71 6.18 0.22 -3.73
N ARG A 72 5.15 -0.59 -3.45
CA ARG A 72 4.71 -0.85 -2.07
C ARG A 72 5.82 -1.51 -1.24
N HIS A 73 6.57 -2.45 -1.83
CA HIS A 73 7.71 -3.09 -1.17
C HIS A 73 8.83 -2.08 -0.89
N THR A 74 9.19 -1.27 -1.87
CA THR A 74 10.21 -0.23 -1.73
C THR A 74 9.84 0.74 -0.62
N TYR A 75 8.57 1.21 -0.59
CA TYR A 75 8.08 2.06 0.49
C TYR A 75 8.25 1.40 1.87
N ALA A 76 7.83 0.15 1.98
CA ALA A 76 7.87 -0.57 3.24
C ALA A 76 9.30 -0.82 3.74
N THR A 77 10.22 -1.18 2.83
CA THR A 77 11.64 -1.34 3.15
C THR A 77 12.24 -0.03 3.66
N ARG A 78 12.06 1.06 2.92
CA ARG A 78 12.56 2.38 3.33
C ARG A 78 11.95 2.88 4.64
N ALA A 79 10.69 2.58 4.90
CA ALA A 79 10.03 2.93 6.15
C ALA A 79 10.69 2.21 7.36
N ILE A 80 11.00 0.92 7.21
CA ILE A 80 11.72 0.14 8.24
C ILE A 80 13.15 0.68 8.42
N GLU A 81 13.88 0.91 7.33
CA GLU A 81 15.23 1.47 7.36
C GLU A 81 15.30 2.84 8.05
N SER A 82 14.24 3.65 7.88
CA SER A 82 14.11 4.94 8.58
C SER A 82 13.65 4.84 10.04
N GLY A 83 13.51 3.63 10.59
CA GLY A 83 13.14 3.39 11.98
C GLY A 83 11.63 3.36 12.25
N MET A 84 10.78 3.28 11.20
CA MET A 84 9.34 3.15 11.43
C MET A 84 9.02 1.84 12.14
N GLN A 85 8.22 1.93 13.21
CA GLN A 85 7.80 0.74 13.95
C GLN A 85 6.98 -0.21 13.06
N PRO A 86 7.27 -1.53 13.05
CA PRO A 86 6.59 -2.51 12.20
C PRO A 86 5.07 -2.52 12.38
N LYS A 87 4.59 -2.24 13.59
CA LYS A 87 3.15 -2.18 13.89
C LYS A 87 2.46 -0.99 13.22
N VAL A 88 3.14 0.14 13.13
CA VAL A 88 2.66 1.33 12.41
C VAL A 88 2.63 1.02 10.91
N LEU A 89 3.71 0.45 10.39
CA LEU A 89 3.79 0.06 8.98
C LEU A 89 2.73 -0.98 8.61
N GLN A 90 2.46 -1.96 9.46
CA GLN A 90 1.37 -2.93 9.26
C GLN A 90 0.03 -2.23 9.04
N LYS A 91 -0.29 -1.23 9.87
CA LYS A 91 -1.54 -0.46 9.76
C LYS A 91 -1.58 0.37 8.47
N LEU A 92 -0.49 1.07 8.13
CA LEU A 92 -0.40 1.88 6.92
C LEU A 92 -0.55 1.03 5.65
N LEU A 93 0.06 -0.15 5.64
CA LEU A 93 -0.04 -1.08 4.51
C LEU A 93 -1.36 -1.86 4.48
N GLY A 94 -2.18 -1.81 5.53
CA GLY A 94 -3.41 -2.59 5.62
C GLY A 94 -3.18 -4.10 5.68
N HIS A 95 -2.00 -4.55 6.18
CA HIS A 95 -1.74 -5.98 6.33
C HIS A 95 -2.57 -6.57 7.47
N ALA A 96 -3.26 -7.67 7.19
CA ALA A 96 -4.07 -8.37 8.19
C ALA A 96 -3.23 -8.96 9.34
N SER A 97 -1.97 -9.34 9.05
CA SER A 97 -1.05 -9.93 10.02
C SER A 97 0.28 -9.18 10.04
N ILE A 98 0.84 -8.98 11.23
CA ILE A 98 2.19 -8.44 11.42
C ILE A 98 3.25 -9.38 10.83
N LYS A 99 3.00 -10.69 10.85
CA LYS A 99 3.88 -11.69 10.25
C LYS A 99 4.13 -11.38 8.77
N THR A 100 3.10 -11.03 8.00
CA THR A 100 3.25 -10.63 6.59
C THR A 100 4.19 -9.43 6.41
N THR A 101 4.21 -8.52 7.38
CA THR A 101 5.14 -7.39 7.37
C THR A 101 6.54 -7.83 7.76
N MET A 102 6.68 -8.65 8.78
CA MET A 102 7.99 -9.09 9.32
C MET A 102 8.69 -10.08 8.40
N ASP A 103 8.01 -11.11 7.88
CA ASP A 103 8.61 -12.15 7.03
C ASP A 103 9.31 -11.59 5.77
N ARG A 104 8.90 -10.41 5.33
CA ARG A 104 9.49 -9.75 4.15
C ARG A 104 10.66 -8.83 4.48
N TYR A 105 10.80 -8.42 5.73
CA TYR A 105 11.77 -7.40 6.17
C TYR A 105 12.81 -7.92 7.15
N VAL A 106 12.77 -9.21 7.49
CA VAL A 106 13.77 -9.86 8.37
C VAL A 106 15.20 -9.71 7.84
N HIS A 107 15.40 -9.58 6.53
CA HIS A 107 16.72 -9.43 5.92
C HIS A 107 17.32 -7.99 6.03
N VAL A 108 16.53 -7.00 6.43
CA VAL A 108 17.01 -5.61 6.64
C VAL A 108 17.63 -5.41 8.03
N THR A 109 17.60 -6.45 8.85
CA THR A 109 17.66 -6.31 10.31
C THR A 109 19.05 -6.30 10.95
N ASP A 110 20.12 -6.71 10.30
CA ASP A 110 21.42 -6.78 10.99
C ASP A 110 21.96 -5.37 11.26
N ASP A 111 21.98 -4.49 10.28
CA ASP A 111 22.43 -3.11 10.47
C ASP A 111 21.47 -2.28 11.36
N THR A 112 20.17 -2.49 11.22
CA THR A 112 19.16 -1.82 12.05
C THR A 112 19.19 -2.29 13.50
N MET A 113 19.49 -3.56 13.75
CA MET A 113 19.69 -4.09 15.10
C MET A 113 20.91 -3.44 15.77
N PHE A 114 22.03 -3.33 15.08
CA PHE A 114 23.22 -2.64 15.61
C PHE A 114 22.96 -1.16 15.89
N GLN A 115 22.21 -0.47 15.04
CA GLN A 115 21.83 0.93 15.27
C GLN A 115 20.87 1.08 16.46
N ALA A 116 19.88 0.20 16.60
CA ALA A 116 18.94 0.21 17.72
C ALA A 116 19.66 -0.04 19.06
N VAL A 117 20.62 -0.97 19.10
CA VAL A 117 21.45 -1.22 20.30
C VAL A 117 22.29 0.01 20.64
N ARG A 118 22.90 0.64 19.65
CA ARG A 118 23.69 1.89 19.86
C ARG A 118 22.80 3.02 20.39
N GLN A 119 21.62 3.22 19.83
CA GLN A 119 20.68 4.24 20.30
C GLN A 119 20.23 3.97 21.75
N PHE A 120 19.95 2.72 22.08
CA PHE A 120 19.60 2.34 23.45
C PHE A 120 20.74 2.56 24.45
N GLN A 121 21.99 2.26 24.06
CA GLN A 121 23.17 2.53 24.88
C GLN A 121 23.39 4.01 25.09
N ASN A 122 23.25 4.83 24.03
CA ASN A 122 23.43 6.29 24.12
C ASN A 122 22.34 6.97 24.96
N ALA A 123 21.11 6.45 24.95
CA ALA A 123 20.01 6.95 25.77
C ALA A 123 20.19 6.66 27.28
N ARG A 124 21.04 5.69 27.64
CA ARG A 124 21.36 5.36 29.04
C ARG A 124 22.56 6.15 29.61
N THR A 125 23.35 6.77 28.74
CA THR A 125 24.55 7.54 29.13
C THR A 125 24.30 9.06 29.15
N ALA A 126 23.11 9.47 28.77
CA ALA A 126 22.63 10.84 28.90
C ALA A 126 21.72 11.00 30.13
#